data_bde71d8b3deb189ab8b8d91963707f92
#
_entry.id   bde71d8b3deb189ab8b8d91963707f92
#
_cell.length_a   1.000
_cell.length_b   1.000
_cell.length_c   1.000
_cell.angle_alpha   90.00
_cell.angle_beta   90.00
_cell.angle_gamma   90.00
#
_symmetry.space_group_name_H-M   'P 1'
#
loop_
_entity.id
_entity.type
_entity.pdbx_description
1 polymer ?
#
loop_
_entity_poly.entity_id
_entity_poly.type
_entity_poly.pdbx_seq_one_letter_code
_entity_poly.pdbx_strand_id
1 'polypeptide(L)'
;MNIILVGPPGAGKGTQAEFISNKFDLNKVSTGDLFRENIKKNTELGRKANEYVNSGKLVPDQIVTDMISDWLSANDNWLLDGFPRTVKQAKSLDDILSSQNKVLNSVLLIDVPNHLLVNRLLERQKIEKRTDDDPQTIQVRIDTYEQETSLLIEYYNELGLLTKINGSQSIADVSVNIEKELLNIKKK
;
A
#
# COMPACT_ATOMS: atom_id res chain seq x y z
N MET A 1 -12.71 -9.95 6.05
CA MET A 1 -11.27 -10.25 5.85
C MET A 1 -10.54 -8.95 5.66
N ASN A 2 -9.46 -8.73 6.39
CA ASN A 2 -8.73 -7.45 6.48
C ASN A 2 -7.30 -7.66 6.04
N ILE A 3 -6.89 -7.00 4.95
CA ILE A 3 -5.62 -7.26 4.25
C ILE A 3 -4.85 -5.96 4.07
N ILE A 4 -3.53 -6.05 4.18
CA ILE A 4 -2.60 -4.98 3.82
C ILE A 4 -1.76 -5.42 2.62
N LEU A 5 -1.56 -4.53 1.64
CA LEU A 5 -0.57 -4.71 0.59
C LEU A 5 0.68 -3.87 0.88
N VAL A 6 1.82 -4.53 0.95
CA VAL A 6 3.15 -3.92 1.09
C VAL A 6 3.99 -4.25 -0.14
N GLY A 7 4.94 -3.40 -0.44
CA GLY A 7 5.88 -3.60 -1.55
C GLY A 7 6.41 -2.28 -2.09
N PRO A 8 7.53 -2.30 -2.83
CA PRO A 8 8.16 -1.10 -3.35
C PRO A 8 7.27 -0.35 -4.37
N PRO A 9 7.56 0.93 -4.64
CA PRO A 9 6.92 1.63 -5.75
C PRO A 9 7.19 0.87 -7.07
N GLY A 10 6.17 0.75 -7.92
CA GLY A 10 6.29 -0.05 -9.16
C GLY A 10 6.07 -1.56 -9.00
N ALA A 11 5.86 -2.09 -7.78
CA ALA A 11 5.64 -3.52 -7.57
C ALA A 11 4.32 -4.07 -8.13
N GLY A 12 3.37 -3.21 -8.52
CA GLY A 12 2.06 -3.63 -9.04
C GLY A 12 0.96 -3.71 -7.98
N LYS A 13 1.18 -3.14 -6.77
CA LYS A 13 0.19 -3.14 -5.68
C LYS A 13 -1.20 -2.68 -6.12
N GLY A 14 -1.31 -1.53 -6.80
CA GLY A 14 -2.59 -0.99 -7.24
C GLY A 14 -3.36 -1.94 -8.17
N THR A 15 -2.67 -2.58 -9.12
CA THR A 15 -3.26 -3.58 -10.02
C THR A 15 -3.78 -4.79 -9.24
N GLN A 16 -2.99 -5.28 -8.29
CA GLN A 16 -3.41 -6.42 -7.47
C GLN A 16 -4.46 -6.04 -6.44
N ALA A 17 -4.44 -4.81 -5.91
CA ALA A 17 -5.48 -4.29 -5.02
C ALA A 17 -6.85 -4.28 -5.70
N GLU A 18 -6.91 -3.89 -6.98
CA GLU A 18 -8.14 -3.93 -7.78
C GLU A 18 -8.64 -5.37 -7.95
N PHE A 19 -7.75 -6.28 -8.31
CA PHE A 19 -8.10 -7.70 -8.43
C PHE A 19 -8.62 -8.28 -7.13
N ILE A 20 -7.92 -8.06 -6.01
CA ILE A 20 -8.28 -8.58 -4.69
C ILE A 20 -9.63 -8.02 -4.23
N SER A 21 -9.81 -6.70 -4.34
CA SER A 21 -11.04 -6.02 -3.93
C SER A 21 -12.25 -6.60 -4.66
N ASN A 22 -12.16 -6.76 -5.98
CA ASN A 22 -13.26 -7.30 -6.80
C ASN A 22 -13.49 -8.80 -6.54
N LYS A 23 -12.43 -9.60 -6.39
CA LYS A 23 -12.55 -11.05 -6.22
C LYS A 23 -13.08 -11.46 -4.85
N PHE A 24 -12.72 -10.73 -3.80
CA PHE A 24 -13.04 -11.06 -2.41
C PHE A 24 -14.06 -10.13 -1.78
N ASP A 25 -14.63 -9.20 -2.55
CA ASP A 25 -15.59 -8.19 -2.09
C ASP A 25 -15.08 -7.40 -0.88
N LEU A 26 -13.88 -6.80 -1.05
CA LEU A 26 -13.24 -6.00 -0.01
C LEU A 26 -13.37 -4.51 -0.31
N ASN A 27 -13.71 -3.74 0.72
CA ASN A 27 -13.61 -2.29 0.66
C ASN A 27 -12.14 -1.88 0.53
N LYS A 28 -11.77 -1.24 -0.58
CA LYS A 28 -10.38 -0.87 -0.86
C LYS A 28 -10.13 0.61 -0.57
N VAL A 29 -9.04 0.92 0.10
CA VAL A 29 -8.49 2.27 0.18
C VAL A 29 -7.01 2.28 -0.23
N SER A 30 -6.66 3.21 -1.13
CA SER A 30 -5.28 3.52 -1.49
C SER A 30 -4.94 4.93 -1.01
N THR A 31 -4.03 5.03 -0.05
CA THR A 31 -3.61 6.33 0.48
C THR A 31 -2.99 7.21 -0.60
N GLY A 32 -2.23 6.61 -1.51
CA GLY A 32 -1.64 7.33 -2.63
C GLY A 32 -2.70 7.92 -3.56
N ASP A 33 -3.77 7.18 -3.86
CA ASP A 33 -4.86 7.67 -4.72
C ASP A 33 -5.67 8.75 -4.01
N LEU A 34 -5.97 8.57 -2.72
CA LEU A 34 -6.64 9.59 -1.92
C LEU A 34 -5.87 10.91 -1.89
N PHE A 35 -4.55 10.89 -1.68
CA PHE A 35 -3.76 12.11 -1.70
C PHE A 35 -3.73 12.74 -3.09
N ARG A 36 -3.53 11.99 -4.16
CA ARG A 36 -3.56 12.51 -5.54
C ARG A 36 -4.91 13.15 -5.90
N GLU A 37 -6.01 12.52 -5.50
CA GLU A 37 -7.35 13.08 -5.71
C GLU A 37 -7.56 14.39 -4.94
N ASN A 38 -7.14 14.43 -3.67
CA ASN A 38 -7.23 15.63 -2.85
C ASN A 38 -6.35 16.78 -3.38
N ILE A 39 -5.14 16.46 -3.88
CA ILE A 39 -4.25 17.43 -4.55
C ILE A 39 -4.94 18.00 -5.80
N LYS A 40 -5.48 17.12 -6.65
CA LYS A 40 -6.20 17.52 -7.86
C LYS A 40 -7.41 18.42 -7.57
N LYS A 41 -8.14 18.13 -6.48
CA LYS A 41 -9.29 18.92 -6.01
C LYS A 41 -8.88 20.15 -5.19
N ASN A 42 -7.60 20.36 -4.94
CA ASN A 42 -7.05 21.45 -4.13
C ASN A 42 -7.71 21.58 -2.74
N THR A 43 -8.03 20.45 -2.09
CA THR A 43 -8.57 20.45 -0.73
C THR A 43 -7.51 20.87 0.30
N GLU A 44 -7.91 21.14 1.55
CA GLU A 44 -6.96 21.42 2.63
C GLU A 44 -5.96 20.25 2.82
N LEU A 45 -6.45 19.02 2.82
CA LEU A 45 -5.62 17.81 2.87
C LEU A 45 -4.67 17.72 1.67
N GLY A 46 -5.18 18.01 0.46
CA GLY A 46 -4.38 18.00 -0.76
C GLY A 46 -3.25 19.04 -0.72
N ARG A 47 -3.52 20.26 -0.24
CA ARG A 47 -2.48 21.28 -0.08
C ARG A 47 -1.41 20.88 0.92
N LYS A 48 -1.78 20.24 2.05
CA LYS A 48 -0.83 19.75 3.06
C LYS A 48 0.01 18.59 2.54
N ALA A 49 -0.56 17.71 1.71
CA ALA A 49 0.14 16.54 1.20
C ALA A 49 0.97 16.79 -0.07
N ASN A 50 0.69 17.89 -0.80
CA ASN A 50 1.22 18.12 -2.14
C ASN A 50 2.75 18.11 -2.22
N GLU A 51 3.43 18.76 -1.29
CA GLU A 51 4.90 18.83 -1.28
C GLU A 51 5.51 17.42 -1.06
N TYR A 52 4.96 16.66 -0.14
CA TYR A 52 5.44 15.30 0.16
C TYR A 52 5.23 14.36 -1.02
N VAL A 53 4.03 14.33 -1.59
CA VAL A 53 3.70 13.44 -2.73
C VAL A 53 4.56 13.76 -3.94
N ASN A 54 4.69 15.02 -4.33
CA ASN A 54 5.46 15.43 -5.51
C ASN A 54 6.97 15.25 -5.31
N SER A 55 7.48 15.31 -4.08
CA SER A 55 8.89 15.04 -3.78
C SER A 55 9.21 13.57 -3.50
N GLY A 56 8.22 12.67 -3.58
CA GLY A 56 8.38 11.24 -3.31
C GLY A 56 8.54 10.86 -1.84
N LYS A 57 8.36 11.82 -0.92
CA LYS A 57 8.46 11.63 0.52
C LYS A 57 7.13 11.12 1.11
N LEU A 58 7.21 10.60 2.34
CA LEU A 58 6.00 10.21 3.08
C LEU A 58 5.28 11.45 3.64
N VAL A 59 3.94 11.44 3.52
CA VAL A 59 3.09 12.40 4.24
C VAL A 59 3.22 12.11 5.74
N PRO A 60 3.23 13.13 6.63
CA PRO A 60 3.38 12.92 8.07
C PRO A 60 2.41 11.88 8.63
N ASP A 61 2.93 10.96 9.47
CA ASP A 61 2.22 9.80 9.98
C ASP A 61 0.85 10.14 10.56
N GLN A 62 0.75 11.23 11.35
CA GLN A 62 -0.49 11.60 12.00
C GLN A 62 -1.61 11.87 11.00
N ILE A 63 -1.31 12.59 9.90
CA ILE A 63 -2.30 12.91 8.86
C ILE A 63 -2.83 11.63 8.21
N VAL A 64 -1.92 10.70 7.89
CA VAL A 64 -2.30 9.44 7.25
C VAL A 64 -3.07 8.54 8.21
N THR A 65 -2.62 8.46 9.47
CA THR A 65 -3.24 7.64 10.51
C THR A 65 -4.66 8.09 10.83
N ASP A 66 -4.89 9.41 10.99
CA ASP A 66 -6.22 9.96 11.26
C ASP A 66 -7.19 9.64 10.11
N MET A 67 -6.75 9.87 8.87
CA MET A 67 -7.55 9.58 7.68
C MET A 67 -7.92 8.08 7.59
N ILE A 68 -6.99 7.18 7.91
CA ILE A 68 -7.24 5.75 7.87
C ILE A 68 -8.11 5.30 9.04
N SER A 69 -7.96 5.87 10.23
CA SER A 69 -8.80 5.58 11.39
C SER A 69 -10.27 5.88 11.11
N ASP A 70 -10.55 7.06 10.55
CA ASP A 70 -11.91 7.46 10.17
C ASP A 70 -12.49 6.50 9.11
N TRP A 71 -11.69 6.14 8.11
CA TRP A 71 -12.12 5.24 7.07
C TRP A 71 -12.40 3.82 7.59
N LEU A 72 -11.54 3.29 8.47
CA LEU A 72 -11.71 1.97 9.08
C LEU A 72 -12.93 1.89 10.00
N SER A 73 -13.32 2.99 10.64
CA SER A 73 -14.51 3.02 11.49
C SER A 73 -15.80 2.74 10.74
N ALA A 74 -15.84 3.09 9.45
CA ALA A 74 -16.99 2.96 8.57
C ALA A 74 -16.93 1.71 7.67
N ASN A 75 -15.84 0.95 7.68
CA ASN A 75 -15.63 -0.14 6.75
C ASN A 75 -15.19 -1.42 7.44
N ASP A 76 -15.86 -2.52 7.10
CA ASP A 76 -15.45 -3.89 7.41
C ASP A 76 -15.03 -4.60 6.13
N ASN A 77 -14.29 -5.70 6.25
CA ASN A 77 -13.75 -6.44 5.10
C ASN A 77 -12.98 -5.52 4.15
N TRP A 78 -11.75 -5.18 4.50
CA TRP A 78 -11.02 -4.13 3.82
C TRP A 78 -9.64 -4.57 3.32
N LEU A 79 -9.17 -3.79 2.35
CA LEU A 79 -7.84 -3.85 1.77
C LEU A 79 -7.19 -2.47 1.85
N LEU A 80 -6.06 -2.38 2.57
CA LEU A 80 -5.23 -1.18 2.62
C LEU A 80 -4.08 -1.27 1.60
N ASP A 81 -3.99 -0.29 0.69
CA ASP A 81 -2.86 -0.10 -0.22
C ASP A 81 -2.12 1.20 0.11
N GLY A 82 -0.83 1.07 0.40
CA GLY A 82 0.04 2.19 0.72
C GLY A 82 -0.04 2.71 2.16
N PHE A 83 -0.66 1.98 3.06
CA PHE A 83 -0.63 2.16 4.52
C PHE A 83 -0.67 0.78 5.20
N PRO A 84 0.11 0.57 6.28
CA PRO A 84 1.14 1.46 6.79
C PRO A 84 2.38 1.51 5.88
N ARG A 85 3.20 2.56 6.03
CA ARG A 85 4.51 2.72 5.37
C ARG A 85 5.67 2.84 6.34
N THR A 86 5.39 3.04 7.63
CA THR A 86 6.39 3.05 8.70
C THR A 86 5.96 2.11 9.82
N VAL A 87 6.92 1.63 10.62
CA VAL A 87 6.62 0.81 11.81
C VAL A 87 5.76 1.59 12.82
N LYS A 88 5.93 2.91 12.89
CA LYS A 88 5.09 3.77 13.74
C LYS A 88 3.63 3.75 13.26
N GLN A 89 3.38 3.86 11.97
CA GLN A 89 2.03 3.73 11.40
C GLN A 89 1.45 2.32 11.65
N ALA A 90 2.27 1.25 11.56
CA ALA A 90 1.82 -0.11 11.84
C ALA A 90 1.35 -0.27 13.28
N LYS A 91 2.11 0.22 14.25
CA LYS A 91 1.71 0.22 15.67
C LYS A 91 0.44 1.03 15.92
N SER A 92 0.32 2.21 15.31
CA SER A 92 -0.91 3.00 15.38
C SER A 92 -2.11 2.25 14.77
N LEU A 93 -1.90 1.49 13.68
CA LEU A 93 -2.94 0.65 13.11
C LEU A 93 -3.37 -0.45 14.07
N ASP A 94 -2.44 -1.11 14.76
CA ASP A 94 -2.76 -2.15 15.75
C ASP A 94 -3.63 -1.58 16.89
N ASP A 95 -3.31 -0.36 17.38
CA ASP A 95 -4.10 0.34 18.40
C ASP A 95 -5.52 0.65 17.88
N ILE A 96 -5.64 1.16 16.65
CA ILE A 96 -6.93 1.45 16.00
C ILE A 96 -7.77 0.17 15.89
N LEU A 97 -7.19 -0.90 15.36
CA LEU A 97 -7.90 -2.17 15.18
C LEU A 97 -8.35 -2.75 16.52
N SER A 98 -7.48 -2.72 17.52
CA SER A 98 -7.81 -3.16 18.87
C SER A 98 -8.99 -2.37 19.47
N SER A 99 -8.98 -1.04 19.34
CA SER A 99 -10.06 -0.17 19.85
C SER A 99 -11.40 -0.40 19.14
N GLN A 100 -11.37 -0.86 17.90
CA GLN A 100 -12.56 -1.15 17.07
C GLN A 100 -12.95 -2.65 17.09
N ASN A 101 -12.29 -3.49 17.88
CA ASN A 101 -12.47 -4.96 17.88
C ASN A 101 -12.31 -5.59 16.49
N LYS A 102 -11.40 -5.08 15.69
CA LYS A 102 -11.08 -5.57 14.35
C LYS A 102 -9.73 -6.31 14.36
N VAL A 103 -9.56 -7.26 13.45
CA VAL A 103 -8.35 -8.09 13.35
C VAL A 103 -7.74 -7.93 11.96
N LEU A 104 -6.43 -7.78 11.88
CA LEU A 104 -5.67 -7.92 10.63
C LEU A 104 -5.47 -9.40 10.33
N ASN A 105 -5.88 -9.85 9.15
CA ASN A 105 -5.79 -11.26 8.77
C ASN A 105 -4.50 -11.60 8.03
N SER A 106 -3.96 -10.68 7.22
CA SER A 106 -2.69 -10.92 6.50
C SER A 106 -2.11 -9.64 5.93
N VAL A 107 -0.80 -9.67 5.74
CA VAL A 107 -0.01 -8.67 5.02
C VAL A 107 0.64 -9.35 3.82
N LEU A 108 0.27 -8.94 2.61
CA LEU A 108 0.84 -9.46 1.37
C LEU A 108 1.97 -8.54 0.92
N LEU A 109 3.20 -9.05 0.93
CA LEU A 109 4.35 -8.37 0.35
C LEU A 109 4.49 -8.76 -1.13
N ILE A 110 4.26 -7.81 -2.03
CA ILE A 110 4.59 -8.00 -3.46
C ILE A 110 6.07 -7.67 -3.63
N ASP A 111 6.88 -8.73 -3.69
CA ASP A 111 8.33 -8.65 -3.74
C ASP A 111 8.82 -8.60 -5.20
N VAL A 112 9.53 -7.52 -5.55
CA VAL A 112 10.03 -7.27 -6.91
C VAL A 112 11.46 -6.75 -6.82
N PRO A 113 12.40 -7.32 -7.58
CA PRO A 113 13.78 -6.83 -7.64
C PRO A 113 13.86 -5.37 -8.13
N ASN A 114 14.74 -4.58 -7.52
CA ASN A 114 14.86 -3.14 -7.78
C ASN A 114 15.10 -2.80 -9.26
N HIS A 115 15.88 -3.61 -9.99
CA HIS A 115 16.17 -3.35 -11.41
C HIS A 115 14.93 -3.37 -12.31
N LEU A 116 13.82 -3.99 -11.88
CA LEU A 116 12.56 -3.99 -12.63
C LEU A 116 11.67 -2.79 -12.29
N LEU A 117 11.86 -2.18 -11.12
CA LEU A 117 10.95 -1.16 -10.59
C LEU A 117 11.03 0.14 -11.39
N VAL A 118 12.25 0.62 -11.69
CA VAL A 118 12.45 1.89 -12.41
C VAL A 118 11.77 1.85 -13.78
N ASN A 119 11.96 0.78 -14.54
CA ASN A 119 11.33 0.65 -15.86
C ASN A 119 9.80 0.64 -15.75
N ARG A 120 9.24 -0.10 -14.78
CA ARG A 120 7.79 -0.14 -14.55
C ARG A 120 7.21 1.23 -14.19
N LEU A 121 7.93 2.02 -13.39
CA LEU A 121 7.51 3.37 -13.00
C LEU A 121 7.57 4.35 -14.17
N LEU A 122 8.62 4.30 -14.98
CA LEU A 122 8.74 5.11 -16.19
C LEU A 122 7.66 4.78 -17.24
N GLU A 123 7.33 3.50 -17.41
CA GLU A 123 6.23 3.09 -18.26
C GLU A 123 4.88 3.59 -17.73
N ARG A 124 4.66 3.49 -16.42
CA ARG A 124 3.45 4.01 -15.78
C ARG A 124 3.33 5.53 -15.95
N GLN A 125 4.42 6.27 -15.84
CA GLN A 125 4.42 7.71 -16.06
C GLN A 125 3.90 8.07 -17.46
N LYS A 126 4.33 7.32 -18.49
CA LYS A 126 3.88 7.56 -19.87
C LYS A 126 2.37 7.35 -20.04
N ILE A 127 1.81 6.36 -19.35
CA ILE A 127 0.40 5.97 -19.44
C ILE A 127 -0.48 6.85 -18.55
N GLU A 128 -0.14 6.96 -17.26
CA GLU A 128 -0.97 7.60 -16.24
C GLU A 128 -0.63 9.08 -16.01
N LYS A 129 0.46 9.57 -16.60
CA LYS A 129 0.96 10.97 -16.48
C LYS A 129 1.10 11.43 -15.03
N ARG A 130 1.53 10.53 -14.14
CA ARG A 130 1.76 10.84 -12.73
C ARG A 130 2.94 11.77 -12.55
N THR A 131 2.76 12.82 -11.77
CA THR A 131 3.82 13.79 -11.43
C THR A 131 4.86 13.19 -10.50
N ASP A 132 4.48 12.19 -9.69
CA ASP A 132 5.34 11.52 -8.73
C ASP A 132 6.16 10.34 -9.33
N ASP A 133 6.12 10.14 -10.65
CA ASP A 133 6.90 9.14 -11.40
C ASP A 133 7.95 9.76 -12.34
N ASP A 134 8.39 11.00 -12.10
CA ASP A 134 9.54 11.54 -12.79
C ASP A 134 10.86 10.86 -12.31
N PRO A 135 11.94 10.83 -13.11
CA PRO A 135 13.14 10.06 -12.80
C PRO A 135 13.79 10.41 -11.45
N GLN A 136 13.75 11.68 -11.03
CA GLN A 136 14.33 12.11 -9.76
C GLN A 136 13.46 11.66 -8.59
N THR A 137 12.16 11.83 -8.70
CA THR A 137 11.18 11.41 -7.69
C THR A 137 11.12 9.88 -7.54
N ILE A 138 11.29 9.13 -8.63
CA ILE A 138 11.37 7.65 -8.60
C ILE A 138 12.48 7.19 -7.66
N GLN A 139 13.69 7.77 -7.77
CA GLN A 139 14.80 7.37 -6.91
C GLN A 139 14.49 7.67 -5.43
N VAL A 140 13.98 8.86 -5.14
CA VAL A 140 13.58 9.22 -3.76
C VAL A 140 12.55 8.25 -3.19
N ARG A 141 11.59 7.81 -3.99
CA ARG A 141 10.56 6.85 -3.56
C ARG A 141 11.13 5.46 -3.28
N ILE A 142 12.10 5.01 -4.07
CA ILE A 142 12.78 3.73 -3.83
C ILE A 142 13.60 3.82 -2.55
N ASP A 143 14.39 4.88 -2.37
CA ASP A 143 15.21 5.10 -1.18
C ASP A 143 14.33 5.21 0.08
N THR A 144 13.23 5.95 0.00
CA THR A 144 12.25 6.06 1.10
C THR A 144 11.64 4.71 1.46
N TYR A 145 11.31 3.88 0.46
CA TYR A 145 10.83 2.53 0.70
C TYR A 145 11.87 1.67 1.42
N GLU A 146 13.12 1.72 0.97
CA GLU A 146 14.21 0.93 1.56
C GLU A 146 14.52 1.36 3.01
N GLN A 147 14.47 2.65 3.29
CA GLN A 147 14.79 3.19 4.62
C GLN A 147 13.67 3.04 5.64
N GLU A 148 12.43 3.21 5.23
CA GLU A 148 11.27 3.33 6.11
C GLU A 148 10.33 2.12 6.01
N THR A 149 9.92 1.79 4.78
CA THR A 149 8.83 0.83 4.56
C THR A 149 9.30 -0.62 4.60
N SER A 150 10.55 -0.89 4.21
CA SER A 150 11.12 -2.25 4.27
C SER A 150 11.14 -2.82 5.69
N LEU A 151 11.23 -1.97 6.70
CA LEU A 151 11.20 -2.36 8.12
C LEU A 151 9.88 -3.02 8.53
N LEU A 152 8.80 -2.79 7.78
CA LEU A 152 7.52 -3.47 7.98
C LEU A 152 7.59 -4.97 7.69
N ILE A 153 8.54 -5.40 6.84
CA ILE A 153 8.72 -6.81 6.49
C ILE A 153 9.08 -7.62 7.74
N GLU A 154 10.05 -7.14 8.51
CA GLU A 154 10.45 -7.77 9.77
C GLU A 154 9.32 -7.71 10.80
N TYR A 155 8.74 -6.52 10.99
CA TYR A 155 7.63 -6.30 11.92
C TYR A 155 6.46 -7.27 11.72
N TYR A 156 5.95 -7.41 10.49
CA TYR A 156 4.84 -8.31 10.22
C TYR A 156 5.24 -9.78 10.11
N ASN A 157 6.51 -10.07 9.82
CA ASN A 157 7.04 -11.44 9.84
C ASN A 157 7.11 -11.97 11.28
N GLU A 158 7.56 -11.15 12.24
CA GLU A 158 7.56 -11.51 13.67
C GLU A 158 6.16 -11.77 14.22
N LEU A 159 5.15 -11.06 13.71
CA LEU A 159 3.74 -11.28 14.07
C LEU A 159 3.11 -12.49 13.36
N GLY A 160 3.84 -13.15 12.44
CA GLY A 160 3.32 -14.30 11.67
C GLY A 160 2.23 -13.91 10.67
N LEU A 161 2.12 -12.63 10.30
CA LEU A 161 1.09 -12.10 9.40
C LEU A 161 1.57 -11.92 7.96
N LEU A 162 2.90 -11.99 7.71
CA LEU A 162 3.49 -11.70 6.40
C LEU A 162 3.42 -12.88 5.45
N THR A 163 2.93 -12.65 4.25
CA THR A 163 3.01 -13.59 3.12
C THR A 163 3.72 -12.92 1.95
N LYS A 164 4.83 -13.51 1.47
CA LYS A 164 5.58 -13.01 0.33
C LYS A 164 5.02 -13.53 -0.98
N ILE A 165 4.79 -12.64 -1.93
CA ILE A 165 4.33 -12.94 -3.30
C ILE A 165 5.39 -12.49 -4.29
N ASN A 166 5.84 -13.37 -5.17
CA ASN A 166 6.78 -13.01 -6.23
C ASN A 166 6.10 -12.11 -7.27
N GLY A 167 6.37 -10.81 -7.20
CA GLY A 167 5.81 -9.78 -8.08
C GLY A 167 6.58 -9.58 -9.40
N SER A 168 7.62 -10.38 -9.68
CA SER A 168 8.37 -10.32 -10.95
C SER A 168 7.67 -11.06 -12.10
N GLN A 169 6.69 -11.88 -11.80
CA GLN A 169 5.91 -12.67 -12.75
C GLN A 169 4.90 -11.80 -13.53
N SER A 170 4.15 -12.42 -14.45
CA SER A 170 3.05 -11.75 -15.14
C SER A 170 1.96 -11.30 -14.14
N ILE A 171 1.19 -10.26 -14.49
CA ILE A 171 0.07 -9.79 -13.66
C ILE A 171 -0.87 -10.93 -13.31
N ALA A 172 -1.19 -11.80 -14.29
CA ALA A 172 -2.09 -12.94 -14.11
C ALA A 172 -1.52 -13.97 -13.12
N ASP A 173 -0.24 -14.32 -13.23
CA ASP A 173 0.39 -15.29 -12.33
C ASP A 173 0.46 -14.76 -10.89
N VAL A 174 0.79 -13.47 -10.72
CA VAL A 174 0.76 -12.81 -9.41
C VAL A 174 -0.65 -12.86 -8.81
N SER A 175 -1.68 -12.58 -9.60
CA SER A 175 -3.09 -12.65 -9.15
C SER A 175 -3.48 -14.06 -8.70
N VAL A 176 -3.09 -15.09 -9.45
CA VAL A 176 -3.35 -16.50 -9.09
C VAL A 176 -2.65 -16.87 -7.78
N ASN A 177 -1.40 -16.47 -7.60
CA ASN A 177 -0.66 -16.73 -6.37
C ASN A 177 -1.31 -16.03 -5.15
N ILE A 178 -1.72 -14.78 -5.31
CA ILE A 178 -2.45 -14.04 -4.27
C ILE A 178 -3.77 -14.72 -3.94
N GLU A 179 -4.57 -15.10 -4.94
CA GLU A 179 -5.85 -15.80 -4.74
C GLU A 179 -5.67 -17.07 -3.92
N LYS A 180 -4.68 -17.90 -4.27
CA LYS A 180 -4.36 -19.13 -3.54
C LYS A 180 -4.06 -18.86 -2.06
N GLU A 181 -3.25 -17.87 -1.75
CA GLU A 181 -2.91 -17.53 -0.37
C GLU A 181 -4.12 -16.99 0.41
N LEU A 182 -4.93 -16.10 -0.19
CA LEU A 182 -6.12 -15.55 0.46
C LEU A 182 -7.21 -16.60 0.70
N LEU A 183 -7.36 -17.59 -0.19
CA LEU A 183 -8.28 -18.71 0.02
C LEU A 183 -7.84 -19.60 1.18
N ASN A 184 -6.53 -19.75 1.43
CA ASN A 184 -6.01 -20.50 2.58
C ASN A 184 -6.30 -19.75 3.90
N ILE A 185 -6.21 -18.42 3.91
CA ILE A 185 -6.54 -17.59 5.08
C ILE A 185 -8.04 -17.66 5.42
N LYS A 186 -8.92 -17.67 4.40
CA LYS A 186 -10.38 -17.73 4.59
C LYS A 186 -10.86 -19.06 5.18
N LYS A 187 -10.03 -20.11 5.14
CA LYS A 187 -10.37 -21.44 5.67
C LYS A 187 -9.96 -21.64 7.13
N LYS A 188 -9.14 -20.75 7.68
CA LYS A 188 -8.71 -20.75 9.09
C LYS A 188 -9.66 -19.90 9.95
#